data_d03cde58a88d3b55e4468b8e2dde74a1
#
_entry.id   d03cde58a88d3b55e4468b8e2dde74a1
#
_cell.length_a   1.000
_cell.length_b   1.000
_cell.length_c   1.000
_cell.angle_alpha   90.00
_cell.angle_beta   90.00
_cell.angle_gamma   90.00
#
_symmetry.space_group_name_H-M   'P 1'
#
loop_
_entity.id
_entity.type
_entity.pdbx_description
1 polymer ?
#
loop_
_entity_poly.entity_id
_entity_poly.type
_entity_poly.pdbx_seq_one_letter_code
_entity_poly.pdbx_strand_id
1 'polypeptide(L)'
;MTYKSPSDTTTINPDYSAGRGYYTTADKVAELLQIPPFTANTTPMHSEVGEFIKRVEDMVDGKTKTSWRKILYEKEYHNFTVGVGHYPAGKFRDYLGFIQLDRHSISKMIRLDIWEGSKWTNICGAEASVTMNDYTAMQSGTTTINLRLPNSGLVFNLLAGTTTSRFDTTYGNKTAARELVSLINERFPDKTASLTGATQAKGQTDSTGAKQVSDFFYACLDSEDSSKVLISSLLPSDDGAECSIYLNGNAATTSAHGLEVSGFTDKESSGRMDEWWKISREGRIFFRDKFPYIHLNSVRATYYAGDGNIPATITDAATKLVACEILRSDDATVLITESGNQISVKEKYDILRK
;
A
#
# COMPACT_ATOMS: atom_id res chain seq x y z
N MET A 1 6.28 -23.16 5.01
CA MET A 1 6.47 -22.13 3.96
C MET A 1 6.99 -20.89 4.64
N THR A 2 8.14 -20.37 4.28
CA THR A 2 8.60 -19.07 4.78
C THR A 2 7.80 -18.00 4.05
N TYR A 3 6.94 -17.30 4.79
CA TYR A 3 6.22 -16.13 4.28
C TYR A 3 7.25 -15.06 3.89
N LYS A 4 7.24 -14.63 2.63
CA LYS A 4 7.96 -13.44 2.20
C LYS A 4 7.03 -12.25 2.38
N SER A 5 7.40 -11.31 3.23
CA SER A 5 6.78 -10.01 3.31
C SER A 5 6.65 -9.40 1.89
N PRO A 6 5.61 -8.61 1.61
CA PRO A 6 5.57 -7.81 0.38
C PRO A 6 6.82 -6.95 0.15
N SER A 7 7.57 -6.65 1.21
CA SER A 7 8.86 -5.95 1.15
C SER A 7 10.06 -6.86 0.82
N ASP A 8 9.92 -8.20 0.92
CA ASP A 8 11.00 -9.15 0.64
C ASP A 8 11.21 -9.44 -0.86
N THR A 9 10.28 -9.06 -1.69
CA THR A 9 10.59 -8.88 -3.11
C THR A 9 11.46 -7.64 -3.20
N THR A 10 12.58 -7.72 -3.89
CA THR A 10 13.56 -6.68 -4.21
C THR A 10 12.93 -5.41 -4.83
N THR A 11 11.81 -4.98 -4.33
CA THR A 11 11.14 -3.76 -4.71
C THR A 11 11.97 -2.61 -4.16
N ILE A 12 12.70 -1.97 -5.03
CA ILE A 12 13.32 -0.67 -4.83
C ILE A 12 12.21 0.22 -4.24
N ASN A 13 12.36 0.63 -2.99
CA ASN A 13 11.49 1.68 -2.46
C ASN A 13 11.80 2.94 -3.28
N PRO A 14 10.82 3.55 -3.92
CA PRO A 14 11.08 4.74 -4.71
C PRO A 14 11.47 5.87 -3.77
N ASP A 15 12.47 6.59 -4.15
CA ASP A 15 12.87 7.85 -3.52
C ASP A 15 12.98 8.89 -4.63
N TYR A 16 11.86 9.47 -4.98
CA TYR A 16 11.81 10.46 -6.06
C TYR A 16 12.64 11.70 -5.73
N SER A 17 12.82 12.04 -4.44
CA SER A 17 13.68 13.15 -4.04
C SER A 17 15.17 12.90 -4.36
N ALA A 18 15.56 11.62 -4.40
CA ALA A 18 16.88 11.18 -4.83
C ALA A 18 16.90 10.69 -6.29
N GLY A 19 15.88 11.01 -7.08
CA GLY A 19 15.78 10.59 -8.49
C GLY A 19 15.62 9.09 -8.70
N ARG A 20 15.05 8.35 -7.73
CA ARG A 20 14.84 6.90 -7.82
C ARG A 20 13.35 6.57 -7.86
N GLY A 21 12.88 6.07 -9.00
CA GLY A 21 11.53 5.56 -9.18
C GLY A 21 11.47 4.04 -9.19
N TYR A 22 10.29 3.50 -9.48
CA TYR A 22 10.07 2.07 -9.66
C TYR A 22 10.57 1.59 -11.03
N TYR A 23 10.24 2.30 -12.10
CA TYR A 23 10.53 1.87 -13.47
C TYR A 23 11.90 2.30 -13.94
N THR A 24 12.39 3.45 -13.49
CA THR A 24 13.70 3.97 -13.87
C THR A 24 14.33 4.82 -12.77
N THR A 25 15.58 5.20 -12.97
CA THR A 25 16.34 6.09 -12.08
C THR A 25 16.97 7.23 -12.86
N ALA A 26 17.29 8.33 -12.19
CA ALA A 26 18.00 9.46 -12.77
C ALA A 26 19.34 9.06 -13.40
N ASP A 27 20.05 8.08 -12.79
CA ASP A 27 21.31 7.56 -13.33
C ASP A 27 21.13 6.87 -14.68
N LYS A 28 20.08 6.03 -14.84
CA LYS A 28 19.77 5.37 -16.12
C LYS A 28 19.38 6.39 -17.19
N VAL A 29 18.70 7.46 -16.79
CA VAL A 29 18.35 8.54 -17.72
C VAL A 29 19.60 9.31 -18.13
N ALA A 30 20.50 9.63 -17.20
CA ALA A 30 21.79 10.26 -17.50
C ALA A 30 22.65 9.40 -18.45
N GLU A 31 22.71 8.08 -18.18
CA GLU A 31 23.41 7.12 -19.05
C GLU A 31 22.83 7.12 -20.46
N LEU A 32 21.50 7.07 -20.62
CA LEU A 32 20.83 7.11 -21.91
C LEU A 32 21.11 8.43 -22.66
N LEU A 33 21.13 9.55 -21.94
CA LEU A 33 21.43 10.87 -22.51
C LEU A 33 22.92 11.07 -22.78
N GLN A 34 23.80 10.20 -22.22
CA GLN A 34 25.27 10.33 -22.27
C GLN A 34 25.77 11.62 -21.63
N ILE A 35 25.21 11.97 -20.48
CA ILE A 35 25.57 13.13 -19.68
C ILE A 35 26.07 12.70 -18.30
N PRO A 36 26.79 13.57 -17.57
CA PRO A 36 27.12 13.30 -16.17
C PRO A 36 25.88 13.03 -15.31
N PRO A 37 26.02 12.26 -14.21
CA PRO A 37 24.90 11.99 -13.31
C PRO A 37 24.24 13.27 -12.78
N PHE A 38 22.91 13.25 -12.65
CA PHE A 38 22.19 14.35 -12.02
C PHE A 38 22.54 14.43 -10.53
N THR A 39 22.72 15.65 -10.04
CA THR A 39 23.05 15.94 -8.64
C THR A 39 22.12 17.03 -8.10
N ALA A 40 22.32 17.44 -6.85
CA ALA A 40 21.61 18.60 -6.29
C ALA A 40 22.05 19.94 -6.93
N ASN A 41 23.18 19.95 -7.66
CA ASN A 41 23.76 21.15 -8.27
C ASN A 41 23.64 21.19 -9.80
N THR A 42 23.00 20.18 -10.40
CA THR A 42 22.74 20.16 -11.86
C THR A 42 21.39 20.78 -12.17
N THR A 43 21.21 21.19 -13.42
CA THR A 43 19.92 21.63 -13.96
C THR A 43 19.54 20.70 -15.13
N PRO A 44 18.45 19.88 -14.99
CA PRO A 44 17.61 19.75 -13.80
C PRO A 44 18.31 19.05 -12.62
N MET A 45 17.86 19.34 -11.40
CA MET A 45 18.32 18.62 -10.22
C MET A 45 17.78 17.17 -10.19
N HIS A 46 18.47 16.27 -9.47
CA HIS A 46 18.02 14.89 -9.35
C HIS A 46 16.58 14.76 -8.79
N SER A 47 16.14 15.69 -7.91
CA SER A 47 14.76 15.74 -7.40
C SER A 47 13.73 16.13 -8.47
N GLU A 48 14.09 17.05 -9.37
CA GLU A 48 13.25 17.43 -10.50
C GLU A 48 13.12 16.29 -11.50
N VAL A 49 14.22 15.58 -11.77
CA VAL A 49 14.19 14.33 -12.54
C VAL A 49 13.29 13.30 -11.88
N GLY A 50 13.30 13.20 -10.56
CA GLY A 50 12.41 12.34 -9.79
C GLY A 50 10.93 12.65 -10.01
N GLU A 51 10.56 13.93 -10.11
CA GLU A 51 9.19 14.33 -10.45
C GLU A 51 8.80 13.98 -11.90
N PHE A 52 9.75 14.05 -12.86
CA PHE A 52 9.52 13.54 -14.21
C PHE A 52 9.31 12.03 -14.20
N ILE A 53 10.12 11.29 -13.44
CA ILE A 53 10.00 9.83 -13.30
C ILE A 53 8.61 9.48 -12.77
N LYS A 54 8.17 10.12 -11.68
CA LYS A 54 6.86 9.89 -11.06
C LYS A 54 5.71 10.10 -12.06
N ARG A 55 5.73 11.21 -12.81
CA ARG A 55 4.71 11.51 -13.83
C ARG A 55 4.69 10.48 -14.95
N VAL A 56 5.87 10.03 -15.41
CA VAL A 56 5.97 9.01 -16.47
C VAL A 56 5.46 7.67 -15.98
N GLU A 57 5.76 7.27 -14.74
CA GLU A 57 5.25 6.04 -14.14
C GLU A 57 3.72 6.06 -14.06
N ASP A 58 3.13 7.15 -13.59
CA ASP A 58 1.67 7.32 -13.55
C ASP A 58 1.04 7.29 -14.94
N MET A 59 1.71 7.87 -15.93
CA MET A 59 1.26 7.84 -17.32
C MET A 59 1.30 6.43 -17.92
N VAL A 60 2.37 5.67 -17.65
CA VAL A 60 2.52 4.28 -18.13
C VAL A 60 1.42 3.41 -17.52
N ASP A 61 1.21 3.48 -16.20
CA ASP A 61 0.16 2.73 -15.52
C ASP A 61 -1.24 3.12 -16.02
N GLY A 62 -1.48 4.40 -16.23
CA GLY A 62 -2.75 4.91 -16.73
C GLY A 62 -3.07 4.44 -18.15
N LYS A 63 -2.07 4.42 -19.05
CA LYS A 63 -2.25 3.99 -20.43
C LYS A 63 -2.37 2.49 -20.60
N THR A 64 -1.61 1.72 -19.84
CA THR A 64 -1.61 0.26 -19.93
C THR A 64 -2.71 -0.39 -19.09
N LYS A 65 -3.32 0.36 -18.16
CA LYS A 65 -4.25 -0.13 -17.13
C LYS A 65 -3.67 -1.29 -16.30
N THR A 66 -2.36 -1.45 -16.35
CA THR A 66 -1.61 -2.47 -15.64
C THR A 66 -0.47 -1.76 -14.91
N SER A 67 -0.32 -2.02 -13.63
CA SER A 67 0.83 -1.57 -12.87
C SER A 67 1.76 -2.75 -12.60
N TRP A 68 3.05 -2.59 -12.87
CA TRP A 68 4.08 -3.54 -12.44
C TRP A 68 4.65 -3.15 -11.08
N ARG A 69 4.48 -1.89 -10.65
CA ARG A 69 4.78 -1.43 -9.31
C ARG A 69 3.62 -1.80 -8.38
N LYS A 70 3.95 -2.11 -7.14
CA LYS A 70 2.96 -2.46 -6.13
C LYS A 70 2.27 -1.19 -5.63
N ILE A 71 1.03 -0.98 -6.07
CA ILE A 71 0.23 0.18 -5.68
C ILE A 71 -0.95 -0.28 -4.83
N LEU A 72 -1.16 0.40 -3.71
CA LEU A 72 -2.34 0.23 -2.88
C LEU A 72 -3.51 1.03 -3.46
N TYR A 73 -4.60 0.35 -3.72
CA TYR A 73 -5.90 0.95 -4.08
C TYR A 73 -6.84 0.78 -2.90
N GLU A 74 -7.33 1.92 -2.38
CA GLU A 74 -8.14 1.95 -1.18
C GLU A 74 -9.58 2.29 -1.51
N LYS A 75 -10.50 1.48 -0.93
CA LYS A 75 -11.95 1.75 -0.97
C LYS A 75 -12.50 1.98 -2.38
N GLU A 76 -12.06 1.20 -3.35
CA GLU A 76 -12.61 1.21 -4.70
C GLU A 76 -14.01 0.63 -4.69
N TYR A 77 -15.00 1.39 -5.13
CA TYR A 77 -16.41 1.02 -5.09
C TYR A 77 -16.87 0.41 -6.39
N HIS A 78 -17.61 -0.69 -6.27
CA HIS A 78 -18.16 -1.43 -7.40
C HIS A 78 -19.64 -1.73 -7.22
N ASN A 79 -20.34 -1.79 -8.35
CA ASN A 79 -21.71 -2.26 -8.43
C ASN A 79 -21.67 -3.79 -8.54
N PHE A 80 -22.47 -4.46 -7.72
CA PHE A 80 -22.66 -5.89 -7.87
C PHE A 80 -23.82 -6.15 -8.81
N THR A 81 -23.57 -6.98 -9.82
CA THR A 81 -24.59 -7.47 -10.74
C THR A 81 -24.61 -8.97 -10.73
N VAL A 82 -25.78 -9.56 -10.59
CA VAL A 82 -25.98 -10.99 -10.78
C VAL A 82 -25.72 -11.30 -12.25
N GLY A 83 -24.58 -11.90 -12.53
CA GLY A 83 -24.22 -12.29 -13.90
C GLY A 83 -24.75 -13.67 -14.22
N VAL A 84 -25.72 -13.74 -15.11
CA VAL A 84 -25.99 -14.99 -15.83
C VAL A 84 -24.78 -15.21 -16.73
N GLY A 85 -23.85 -16.07 -16.26
CA GLY A 85 -22.52 -16.12 -16.82
C GLY A 85 -22.46 -16.55 -18.27
N HIS A 86 -21.77 -15.78 -19.07
CA HIS A 86 -21.20 -16.20 -20.36
C HIS A 86 -19.90 -17.00 -20.15
N TYR A 87 -19.75 -17.68 -19.00
CA TYR A 87 -18.59 -18.50 -18.72
C TYR A 87 -18.82 -19.94 -19.17
N PRO A 88 -17.79 -20.63 -19.72
CA PRO A 88 -17.92 -22.00 -20.14
C PRO A 88 -18.43 -22.84 -18.95
N ALA A 89 -19.51 -23.53 -19.22
CA ALA A 89 -20.21 -24.41 -18.29
C ALA A 89 -19.19 -25.30 -17.57
N GLY A 90 -19.10 -25.19 -16.26
CA GLY A 90 -18.33 -26.08 -15.41
C GLY A 90 -17.47 -25.47 -14.33
N LYS A 91 -16.74 -24.39 -14.59
CA LYS A 91 -15.83 -23.81 -13.57
C LYS A 91 -16.46 -22.78 -12.64
N PHE A 92 -17.46 -22.04 -13.09
CA PHE A 92 -18.07 -20.93 -12.34
C PHE A 92 -19.57 -21.06 -12.15
N ARG A 93 -20.09 -22.28 -12.29
CA ARG A 93 -21.53 -22.57 -12.20
C ARG A 93 -22.14 -22.23 -10.85
N ASP A 94 -21.31 -22.28 -9.81
CA ASP A 94 -21.76 -22.09 -8.43
C ASP A 94 -21.65 -20.62 -7.96
N TYR A 95 -21.16 -19.71 -8.81
CA TYR A 95 -21.02 -18.30 -8.47
C TYR A 95 -22.25 -17.50 -8.94
N LEU A 96 -22.77 -16.66 -8.04
CA LEU A 96 -23.99 -15.87 -8.27
C LEU A 96 -23.72 -14.60 -9.07
N GLY A 97 -22.51 -14.08 -9.04
CA GLY A 97 -22.15 -12.88 -9.76
C GLY A 97 -20.67 -12.52 -9.62
N PHE A 98 -20.28 -11.43 -10.23
CA PHE A 98 -18.90 -10.95 -10.18
C PHE A 98 -18.83 -9.43 -10.21
N ILE A 99 -17.68 -8.90 -9.81
CA ILE A 99 -17.26 -7.52 -10.05
C ILE A 99 -15.98 -7.51 -10.88
N GLN A 100 -15.78 -6.45 -11.63
CA GLN A 100 -14.53 -6.14 -12.33
C GLN A 100 -13.86 -4.99 -11.61
N LEU A 101 -12.67 -5.22 -11.05
CA LEU A 101 -11.84 -4.16 -10.48
C LEU A 101 -11.26 -3.29 -11.60
N ASP A 102 -10.98 -2.04 -11.30
CA ASP A 102 -10.41 -1.08 -12.25
C ASP A 102 -8.99 -1.45 -12.67
N ARG A 103 -8.30 -2.24 -11.85
CA ARG A 103 -6.93 -2.67 -12.12
C ARG A 103 -6.81 -4.17 -12.29
N HIS A 104 -5.88 -4.54 -13.16
CA HIS A 104 -5.46 -5.93 -13.39
C HIS A 104 -4.28 -6.29 -12.47
N SER A 105 -3.87 -7.57 -12.48
CA SER A 105 -2.70 -8.06 -11.74
C SER A 105 -2.78 -7.81 -10.22
N ILE A 106 -3.89 -8.25 -9.63
CA ILE A 106 -4.11 -8.15 -8.19
C ILE A 106 -3.12 -9.07 -7.46
N SER A 107 -2.14 -8.48 -6.78
CA SER A 107 -1.16 -9.24 -6.01
C SER A 107 -1.74 -9.69 -4.67
N LYS A 108 -2.49 -8.82 -4.00
CA LYS A 108 -3.13 -9.15 -2.72
C LYS A 108 -4.42 -8.37 -2.51
N MET A 109 -5.48 -9.08 -2.12
CA MET A 109 -6.68 -8.49 -1.54
C MET A 109 -6.43 -8.25 -0.04
N ILE A 110 -6.65 -7.02 0.42
CA ILE A 110 -6.50 -6.64 1.83
C ILE A 110 -7.84 -6.67 2.52
N ARG A 111 -8.83 -6.04 1.89
CA ARG A 111 -10.21 -5.98 2.37
C ARG A 111 -11.15 -6.14 1.19
N LEU A 112 -12.22 -6.88 1.43
CA LEU A 112 -13.35 -6.97 0.53
C LEU A 112 -14.61 -6.78 1.37
N ASP A 113 -15.08 -5.56 1.39
CA ASP A 113 -16.29 -5.22 2.13
C ASP A 113 -17.51 -5.35 1.21
N ILE A 114 -18.53 -6.03 1.68
CA ILE A 114 -19.83 -6.13 1.02
C ILE A 114 -20.90 -5.40 1.82
N TRP A 115 -21.83 -4.75 1.13
CA TRP A 115 -22.99 -4.13 1.73
C TRP A 115 -24.11 -5.16 1.89
N GLU A 116 -24.53 -5.42 3.12
CA GLU A 116 -25.58 -6.40 3.45
C GLU A 116 -26.98 -5.74 3.57
N GLY A 117 -27.12 -4.50 3.08
CA GLY A 117 -28.38 -3.75 3.16
C GLY A 117 -28.47 -2.81 4.36
N SER A 118 -27.71 -3.08 5.43
CA SER A 118 -27.68 -2.25 6.64
C SER A 118 -26.29 -1.87 7.10
N LYS A 119 -25.29 -2.69 6.82
CA LYS A 119 -23.90 -2.50 7.25
C LYS A 119 -22.91 -3.03 6.22
N TRP A 120 -21.67 -2.54 6.32
CA TRP A 120 -20.53 -3.09 5.61
C TRP A 120 -19.94 -4.26 6.39
N THR A 121 -19.74 -5.38 5.71
CA THR A 121 -19.11 -6.57 6.28
C THR A 121 -17.88 -6.93 5.48
N ASN A 122 -16.72 -7.00 6.13
CA ASN A 122 -15.49 -7.50 5.50
C ASN A 122 -15.54 -9.02 5.42
N ILE A 123 -15.28 -9.57 4.23
CA ILE A 123 -15.27 -11.02 3.97
C ILE A 123 -13.87 -11.54 3.59
N CYS A 124 -12.82 -10.74 3.77
CA CYS A 124 -11.46 -11.07 3.36
C CYS A 124 -10.47 -10.94 4.51
N GLY A 125 -9.64 -11.97 4.69
CA GLY A 125 -8.52 -11.96 5.61
C GLY A 125 -8.90 -11.90 7.10
N ALA A 126 -7.90 -11.79 7.96
CA ALA A 126 -8.08 -11.64 9.39
C ALA A 126 -8.12 -10.18 9.81
N GLU A 127 -9.05 -9.84 10.69
CA GLU A 127 -9.30 -8.48 11.14
C GLU A 127 -9.39 -8.40 12.66
N ALA A 128 -8.75 -7.38 13.23
CA ALA A 128 -8.86 -6.93 14.61
C ALA A 128 -9.45 -5.52 14.66
N SER A 129 -9.85 -5.06 15.85
CA SER A 129 -10.31 -3.69 16.01
C SER A 129 -9.75 -3.02 17.27
N VAL A 130 -9.62 -1.69 17.19
CA VAL A 130 -9.28 -0.81 18.32
C VAL A 130 -10.34 0.26 18.41
N THR A 131 -11.00 0.37 19.55
CA THR A 131 -12.01 1.41 19.81
C THR A 131 -11.43 2.43 20.78
N MET A 132 -11.54 3.70 20.43
CA MET A 132 -11.13 4.84 21.24
C MET A 132 -12.33 5.32 22.07
N ASN A 133 -12.38 4.95 23.34
CA ASN A 133 -13.51 5.29 24.22
C ASN A 133 -13.29 6.60 24.99
N ASP A 134 -12.03 6.86 25.43
CA ASP A 134 -11.69 8.06 26.20
C ASP A 134 -10.27 8.54 25.87
N TYR A 135 -10.18 9.59 25.06
CA TYR A 135 -8.89 10.16 24.66
C TYR A 135 -8.15 10.83 25.82
N THR A 136 -8.86 11.30 26.86
CA THR A 136 -8.21 11.95 28.01
C THR A 136 -7.46 10.94 28.87
N ALA A 137 -7.98 9.74 29.02
CA ALA A 137 -7.31 8.65 29.70
C ALA A 137 -6.07 8.15 28.94
N MET A 138 -6.04 8.29 27.61
CA MET A 138 -4.90 7.91 26.77
C MET A 138 -3.71 8.88 26.84
N GLN A 139 -3.91 10.12 27.26
CA GLN A 139 -2.87 11.17 27.27
C GLN A 139 -1.71 10.91 28.25
N SER A 140 -1.86 9.96 29.15
CA SER A 140 -0.83 9.67 30.17
C SER A 140 0.51 9.17 29.61
N GLY A 141 0.59 8.92 28.29
CA GLY A 141 1.80 8.49 27.61
C GLY A 141 2.28 7.07 27.92
N THR A 142 1.51 6.32 28.70
CA THR A 142 1.81 4.93 29.09
C THR A 142 1.02 3.91 28.29
N THR A 143 0.02 4.36 27.52
CA THR A 143 -0.82 3.46 26.75
C THR A 143 -0.12 3.01 25.48
N THR A 144 0.01 1.70 25.35
CA THR A 144 0.66 1.05 24.21
C THR A 144 -0.26 -0.01 23.61
N ILE A 145 -0.47 0.05 22.31
CA ILE A 145 -1.10 -1.02 21.54
C ILE A 145 0.01 -1.91 21.00
N ASN A 146 -0.06 -3.19 21.26
CA ASN A 146 0.92 -4.17 20.83
C ASN A 146 0.32 -5.05 19.73
N LEU A 147 0.93 -5.05 18.55
CA LEU A 147 0.62 -5.95 17.45
C LEU A 147 1.71 -7.01 17.35
N ARG A 148 1.36 -8.27 17.52
CA ARG A 148 2.30 -9.38 17.50
C ARG A 148 2.04 -10.30 16.31
N LEU A 149 3.12 -10.66 15.63
CA LEU A 149 3.08 -11.66 14.55
C LEU A 149 3.19 -13.08 15.12
N PRO A 150 2.53 -14.07 14.48
CA PRO A 150 2.65 -15.45 14.86
C PRO A 150 4.07 -15.97 14.61
N ASN A 151 4.51 -16.90 15.44
CA ASN A 151 5.75 -17.67 15.25
C ASN A 151 7.07 -16.89 15.08
N SER A 152 7.04 -15.56 15.09
CA SER A 152 8.22 -14.72 14.86
C SER A 152 8.78 -14.05 16.10
N GLY A 153 7.99 -13.98 17.18
CA GLY A 153 8.31 -13.18 18.36
C GLY A 153 8.30 -11.66 18.11
N LEU A 154 8.02 -11.23 16.89
CA LEU A 154 8.02 -9.81 16.52
C LEU A 154 6.80 -9.11 17.06
N VAL A 155 7.02 -8.02 17.79
CA VAL A 155 5.99 -7.19 18.40
C VAL A 155 6.19 -5.74 17.96
N PHE A 156 5.15 -5.15 17.40
CA PHE A 156 5.09 -3.71 17.13
C PHE A 156 4.33 -3.00 18.24
N ASN A 157 4.94 -2.01 18.83
CA ASN A 157 4.37 -1.24 19.93
C ASN A 157 3.95 0.14 19.43
N LEU A 158 2.68 0.44 19.39
CA LEU A 158 2.12 1.70 18.97
C LEU A 158 1.75 2.52 20.22
N LEU A 159 2.44 3.65 20.42
CA LEU A 159 2.28 4.46 21.63
C LEU A 159 1.27 5.58 21.42
N ALA A 160 0.42 5.79 22.41
CA ALA A 160 -0.41 6.99 22.51
C ALA A 160 0.39 8.16 23.09
N GLY A 161 0.12 9.38 22.64
CA GLY A 161 0.73 10.60 23.19
C GLY A 161 0.77 11.76 22.22
N THR A 162 1.38 12.85 22.65
CA THR A 162 1.42 14.13 21.92
C THR A 162 2.70 14.36 21.11
N THR A 163 3.65 13.42 21.14
CA THR A 163 4.90 13.54 20.39
C THR A 163 4.79 12.98 18.98
N THR A 164 5.61 13.46 18.06
CA THR A 164 5.57 13.13 16.61
C THR A 164 5.70 11.63 16.28
N SER A 165 6.18 10.82 17.21
CA SER A 165 6.32 9.36 17.05
C SER A 165 5.15 8.55 17.62
N ARG A 166 4.06 9.21 18.02
CA ARG A 166 2.91 8.60 18.67
C ARG A 166 1.63 9.02 17.96
N PHE A 167 0.58 8.23 18.09
CA PHE A 167 -0.72 8.69 17.63
C PHE A 167 -1.26 9.72 18.61
N ASP A 168 -1.60 10.91 18.08
CA ASP A 168 -2.00 12.05 18.89
C ASP A 168 -3.38 11.85 19.50
N THR A 169 -3.46 12.03 20.81
CA THR A 169 -4.69 11.89 21.58
C THR A 169 -5.24 13.23 22.09
N THR A 170 -4.68 14.37 21.63
CA THR A 170 -5.02 15.70 22.16
C THR A 170 -6.43 16.15 21.81
N TYR A 171 -6.90 15.84 20.59
CA TYR A 171 -8.09 16.46 20.01
C TYR A 171 -9.35 15.60 20.03
N GLY A 172 -9.34 14.42 20.64
CA GLY A 172 -10.51 13.55 20.78
C GLY A 172 -10.37 12.17 20.16
N ASN A 173 -11.32 11.29 20.45
CA ASN A 173 -11.31 9.89 20.06
C ASN A 173 -11.19 9.70 18.53
N LYS A 174 -11.93 10.48 17.74
CA LYS A 174 -11.91 10.38 16.27
C LYS A 174 -10.57 10.80 15.66
N THR A 175 -9.92 11.80 16.25
CA THR A 175 -8.58 12.24 15.82
C THR A 175 -7.56 11.20 16.18
N ALA A 176 -7.57 10.67 17.41
CA ALA A 176 -6.68 9.60 17.84
C ALA A 176 -6.81 8.35 16.94
N ALA A 177 -8.04 8.01 16.53
CA ALA A 177 -8.28 6.91 15.61
C ALA A 177 -7.65 7.16 14.21
N ARG A 178 -7.78 8.38 13.66
CA ARG A 178 -7.15 8.75 12.37
C ARG A 178 -5.63 8.72 12.45
N GLU A 179 -5.08 9.24 13.54
CA GLU A 179 -3.63 9.22 13.77
C GLU A 179 -3.11 7.79 13.91
N LEU A 180 -3.85 6.89 14.57
CA LEU A 180 -3.49 5.48 14.65
C LEU A 180 -3.50 4.82 13.26
N VAL A 181 -4.51 5.10 12.43
CA VAL A 181 -4.56 4.63 11.04
C VAL A 181 -3.34 5.12 10.25
N SER A 182 -3.02 6.42 10.36
CA SER A 182 -1.85 6.99 9.71
C SER A 182 -0.56 6.31 10.17
N LEU A 183 -0.41 6.10 11.48
CA LEU A 183 0.78 5.46 12.07
C LEU A 183 1.00 4.02 11.58
N ILE A 184 -0.08 3.25 11.39
CA ILE A 184 0.01 1.87 10.90
C ILE A 184 0.32 1.83 9.41
N ASN A 185 -0.32 2.70 8.61
CA ASN A 185 -0.23 2.67 7.15
C ASN A 185 0.99 3.42 6.60
N GLU A 186 1.56 4.33 7.39
CA GLU A 186 2.68 5.15 6.95
C GLU A 186 3.91 4.27 6.66
N ARG A 187 4.52 4.50 5.50
CA ARG A 187 5.72 3.81 5.08
C ARG A 187 6.87 4.78 4.98
N PHE A 188 7.97 4.48 5.65
CA PHE A 188 9.19 5.28 5.58
C PHE A 188 10.08 4.78 4.45
N PRO A 189 10.51 5.63 3.53
CA PRO A 189 11.38 5.24 2.42
C PRO A 189 12.79 4.84 2.89
N ASP A 190 13.24 5.38 4.02
CA ASP A 190 14.58 5.11 4.55
C ASP A 190 14.55 4.12 5.71
N LYS A 191 14.83 2.84 5.37
CA LYS A 191 14.96 1.77 6.36
C LYS A 191 16.24 1.87 7.21
N THR A 192 17.17 2.74 6.81
CA THR A 192 18.49 2.86 7.43
C THR A 192 18.58 3.98 8.47
N ALA A 193 17.56 4.80 8.60
CA ALA A 193 17.50 5.78 9.68
C ALA A 193 17.50 5.04 11.01
N SER A 194 18.71 4.82 11.52
CA SER A 194 18.97 4.32 12.86
C SER A 194 18.33 5.27 13.85
N LEU A 195 17.19 4.88 14.39
CA LEU A 195 16.51 5.57 15.47
C LEU A 195 17.25 5.29 16.77
N THR A 196 18.49 5.77 16.84
CA THR A 196 19.32 5.69 18.03
C THR A 196 18.66 6.51 19.13
N GLY A 197 18.05 5.84 20.10
CA GLY A 197 17.58 6.44 21.35
C GLY A 197 16.15 6.97 21.36
N ALA A 198 15.39 6.88 20.28
CA ALA A 198 13.97 7.18 20.31
C ALA A 198 13.17 5.89 20.48
N THR A 199 12.45 5.81 21.54
CA THR A 199 11.36 4.89 21.74
C THR A 199 10.38 5.10 20.58
N GLN A 200 10.53 4.33 19.52
CA GLN A 200 9.51 4.10 18.48
C GLN A 200 9.01 5.37 17.74
N ALA A 201 9.69 5.68 16.70
CA ALA A 201 9.25 6.65 15.72
C ALA A 201 8.06 6.16 14.90
N LYS A 202 7.35 7.09 14.26
CA LYS A 202 6.37 6.79 13.21
C LYS A 202 6.91 5.71 12.26
N GLY A 203 6.09 4.71 11.91
CA GLY A 203 6.48 3.61 11.05
C GLY A 203 7.39 2.61 11.73
N GLN A 204 7.04 2.21 12.91
CA GLN A 204 7.80 1.29 13.74
C GLN A 204 8.41 0.15 12.97
N THR A 205 9.73 0.08 13.08
CA THR A 205 10.52 -1.03 12.62
C THR A 205 10.66 -2.04 13.78
N ASP A 206 10.97 -3.28 13.45
CA ASP A 206 11.45 -4.22 14.47
C ASP A 206 12.73 -3.69 15.15
N SER A 207 13.20 -4.37 16.19
CA SER A 207 14.42 -3.98 16.91
C SER A 207 15.66 -3.88 16.02
N THR A 208 15.63 -4.45 14.82
CA THR A 208 16.70 -4.41 13.82
C THR A 208 16.50 -3.30 12.78
N GLY A 209 15.37 -2.60 12.79
CA GLY A 209 15.04 -1.57 11.82
C GLY A 209 14.66 -2.08 10.41
N ALA A 210 14.56 -3.41 10.24
CA ALA A 210 14.38 -4.02 8.92
C ALA A 210 12.93 -4.16 8.47
N LYS A 211 11.96 -4.18 9.40
CA LYS A 211 10.55 -4.46 9.13
C LYS A 211 9.65 -3.38 9.71
N GLN A 212 8.64 -2.97 8.93
CA GLN A 212 7.69 -1.92 9.31
C GLN A 212 6.31 -2.51 9.60
N VAL A 213 5.51 -1.82 10.42
CA VAL A 213 4.12 -2.24 10.72
C VAL A 213 3.31 -2.38 9.44
N SER A 214 3.44 -1.44 8.52
CA SER A 214 2.76 -1.44 7.22
C SER A 214 3.14 -2.60 6.28
N ASP A 215 4.20 -3.35 6.58
CA ASP A 215 4.54 -4.57 5.84
C ASP A 215 3.60 -5.74 6.20
N PHE A 216 2.99 -5.70 7.38
CA PHE A 216 2.19 -6.81 7.95
C PHE A 216 0.75 -6.46 8.26
N PHE A 217 0.45 -5.18 8.44
CA PHE A 217 -0.87 -4.71 8.83
C PHE A 217 -1.31 -3.52 7.96
N TYR A 218 -2.61 -3.45 7.74
CA TYR A 218 -3.27 -2.32 7.12
C TYR A 218 -4.40 -1.87 8.05
N ALA A 219 -4.56 -0.57 8.25
CA ALA A 219 -5.61 -0.02 9.09
C ALA A 219 -6.55 0.89 8.31
N CYS A 220 -7.82 0.90 8.70
CA CYS A 220 -8.80 1.87 8.23
C CYS A 220 -9.80 2.20 9.34
N LEU A 221 -10.49 3.33 9.20
CA LEU A 221 -11.60 3.66 10.10
C LEU A 221 -12.82 2.80 9.78
N ASP A 222 -13.53 2.40 10.81
CA ASP A 222 -14.86 1.82 10.66
C ASP A 222 -15.80 2.84 10.00
N SER A 223 -16.66 2.35 9.11
CA SER A 223 -17.61 3.21 8.39
C SER A 223 -18.78 3.67 9.25
N GLU A 224 -19.10 2.94 10.32
CA GLU A 224 -20.20 3.24 11.23
C GLU A 224 -19.72 4.03 12.45
N ASP A 225 -18.51 3.76 12.92
CA ASP A 225 -17.91 4.42 14.07
C ASP A 225 -16.52 4.96 13.76
N SER A 226 -16.42 6.26 13.57
CA SER A 226 -15.13 6.92 13.27
C SER A 226 -14.14 6.99 14.44
N SER A 227 -14.51 6.52 15.63
CA SER A 227 -13.62 6.31 16.78
C SER A 227 -13.05 4.90 16.84
N LYS A 228 -13.47 4.03 15.93
CA LYS A 228 -13.02 2.65 15.81
C LYS A 228 -12.12 2.45 14.61
N VAL A 229 -10.99 1.82 14.85
CA VAL A 229 -10.00 1.44 13.84
C VAL A 229 -10.10 -0.06 13.58
N LEU A 230 -10.22 -0.43 12.33
CA LEU A 230 -10.16 -1.82 11.86
C LEU A 230 -8.76 -2.09 11.35
N ILE A 231 -8.14 -3.17 11.82
CA ILE A 231 -6.77 -3.56 11.47
C ILE A 231 -6.83 -4.91 10.77
N SER A 232 -6.48 -4.91 9.49
CA SER A 232 -6.41 -6.13 8.67
C SER A 232 -4.99 -6.67 8.65
N SER A 233 -4.83 -7.98 8.85
CA SER A 233 -3.54 -8.64 8.67
C SER A 233 -3.23 -8.78 7.18
N LEU A 234 -1.99 -8.51 6.80
CA LEU A 234 -1.46 -8.75 5.46
C LEU A 234 -0.86 -10.16 5.33
N LEU A 235 -0.85 -10.95 6.38
CA LEU A 235 -0.49 -12.37 6.33
C LEU A 235 -1.59 -13.20 5.64
N PRO A 236 -1.28 -14.41 5.15
CA PRO A 236 -2.33 -15.35 4.73
C PRO A 236 -3.37 -15.55 5.82
N SER A 237 -4.58 -15.93 5.43
CA SER A 237 -5.75 -16.00 6.32
C SER A 237 -5.48 -16.71 7.65
N ASP A 238 -4.94 -17.92 7.59
CA ASP A 238 -4.65 -18.74 8.79
C ASP A 238 -3.59 -18.06 9.68
N ASP A 239 -2.45 -17.66 9.10
CA ASP A 239 -1.39 -16.94 9.83
C ASP A 239 -1.88 -15.57 10.32
N GLY A 240 -2.78 -14.94 9.57
CA GLY A 240 -3.38 -13.67 9.94
C GLY A 240 -4.24 -13.75 11.18
N ALA A 241 -5.01 -14.85 11.33
CA ALA A 241 -5.83 -15.09 12.51
C ALA A 241 -5.02 -15.41 13.78
N GLU A 242 -3.80 -15.92 13.60
CA GLU A 242 -2.87 -16.16 14.71
C GLU A 242 -2.15 -14.89 15.20
N CYS A 243 -2.28 -13.76 14.49
CA CYS A 243 -1.81 -12.48 14.98
C CYS A 243 -2.55 -12.11 16.27
N SER A 244 -1.88 -11.41 17.15
CA SER A 244 -2.51 -10.95 18.39
C SER A 244 -2.38 -9.45 18.57
N ILE A 245 -3.40 -8.85 19.22
CA ILE A 245 -3.45 -7.46 19.61
C ILE A 245 -3.77 -7.40 21.10
N TYR A 246 -3.03 -6.58 21.84
CA TYR A 246 -3.23 -6.41 23.27
C TYR A 246 -2.68 -5.05 23.72
N LEU A 247 -2.93 -4.69 24.98
CA LEU A 247 -2.55 -3.40 25.54
C LEU A 247 -1.45 -3.54 26.60
N ASN A 248 -0.57 -2.55 26.66
CA ASN A 248 0.44 -2.36 27.70
C ASN A 248 1.34 -3.59 27.96
N GLY A 249 1.68 -4.32 26.90
CA GLY A 249 2.57 -5.48 26.98
C GLY A 249 1.96 -6.73 27.60
N ASN A 250 0.68 -6.72 27.95
CA ASN A 250 -0.01 -7.84 28.57
C ASN A 250 -1.06 -8.43 27.63
N ALA A 251 -0.82 -9.65 27.16
CA ALA A 251 -1.70 -10.33 26.21
C ALA A 251 -3.13 -10.59 26.71
N ALA A 252 -3.34 -10.57 28.02
CA ALA A 252 -4.68 -10.70 28.62
C ALA A 252 -5.42 -9.36 28.73
N THR A 253 -4.76 -8.23 28.48
CA THR A 253 -5.36 -6.90 28.62
C THR A 253 -5.95 -6.45 27.31
N THR A 254 -7.29 -6.46 27.23
CA THR A 254 -8.06 -6.03 26.05
C THR A 254 -8.71 -4.65 26.24
N SER A 255 -8.71 -4.11 27.46
CA SER A 255 -9.22 -2.77 27.77
C SER A 255 -8.32 -2.08 28.77
N ALA A 256 -7.83 -0.88 28.45
CA ALA A 256 -7.03 -0.05 29.35
C ALA A 256 -7.01 1.40 28.87
N HIS A 257 -7.01 2.35 29.82
CA HIS A 257 -6.79 3.78 29.55
C HIS A 257 -7.69 4.36 28.42
N GLY A 258 -8.96 3.96 28.38
CA GLY A 258 -9.89 4.46 27.38
C GLY A 258 -9.75 3.81 25.99
N LEU A 259 -8.94 2.76 25.86
CA LEU A 259 -8.83 1.90 24.69
C LEU A 259 -9.47 0.55 24.94
N GLU A 260 -10.09 0.00 23.91
CA GLU A 260 -10.59 -1.36 23.85
C GLU A 260 -10.11 -2.03 22.59
N VAL A 261 -9.59 -3.25 22.68
CA VAL A 261 -9.12 -4.02 21.53
C VAL A 261 -9.88 -5.33 21.41
N SER A 262 -10.20 -5.70 20.16
CA SER A 262 -10.74 -7.00 19.81
C SER A 262 -9.71 -7.76 19.00
N GLY A 263 -9.47 -9.04 19.33
CA GLY A 263 -8.48 -9.89 18.67
C GLY A 263 -8.75 -10.12 17.19
N PHE A 264 -7.75 -10.62 16.50
CA PHE A 264 -7.88 -11.01 15.10
C PHE A 264 -8.84 -12.18 14.95
N THR A 265 -9.78 -12.03 14.05
CA THR A 265 -10.72 -13.09 13.66
C THR A 265 -10.60 -13.31 12.17
N ASP A 266 -10.49 -14.57 11.77
CA ASP A 266 -10.50 -14.91 10.37
C ASP A 266 -11.86 -14.59 9.75
N LYS A 267 -11.84 -13.98 8.58
CA LYS A 267 -13.04 -13.63 7.79
C LYS A 267 -13.19 -14.51 6.56
N GLU A 268 -12.15 -15.24 6.19
CA GLU A 268 -12.20 -16.22 5.13
C GLU A 268 -12.55 -17.60 5.72
N SER A 269 -13.44 -18.34 5.07
CA SER A 269 -13.65 -19.75 5.41
C SER A 269 -12.40 -20.54 5.05
N SER A 270 -11.94 -21.37 5.98
CA SER A 270 -10.67 -22.09 5.94
C SER A 270 -10.43 -22.83 4.61
N GLY A 271 -9.65 -22.24 3.73
CA GLY A 271 -9.04 -22.89 2.58
C GLY A 271 -9.94 -23.29 1.41
N ARG A 272 -11.26 -23.08 1.50
CA ARG A 272 -12.17 -23.19 0.36
C ARG A 272 -12.57 -21.81 -0.11
N MET A 273 -12.58 -21.63 -1.40
CA MET A 273 -13.10 -20.44 -2.07
C MET A 273 -14.63 -20.44 -2.06
N ASP A 274 -15.23 -20.66 -0.91
CA ASP A 274 -16.65 -20.92 -0.79
C ASP A 274 -17.47 -19.64 -0.82
N GLU A 275 -16.88 -18.51 -0.37
CA GLU A 275 -17.58 -17.22 -0.30
C GLU A 275 -17.26 -16.33 -1.49
N TRP A 276 -15.99 -16.29 -1.88
CA TRP A 276 -15.54 -15.50 -3.01
C TRP A 276 -14.26 -16.06 -3.63
N TRP A 277 -14.02 -15.70 -4.90
CA TRP A 277 -12.86 -16.11 -5.66
C TRP A 277 -12.33 -14.97 -6.50
N LYS A 278 -11.01 -14.82 -6.61
CA LYS A 278 -10.40 -13.80 -7.47
C LYS A 278 -9.63 -14.42 -8.63
N ILE A 279 -9.78 -13.84 -9.82
CA ILE A 279 -8.85 -14.02 -10.93
C ILE A 279 -7.89 -12.85 -10.93
N SER A 280 -6.74 -13.04 -10.29
CA SER A 280 -5.76 -11.96 -10.04
C SER A 280 -5.32 -11.25 -11.32
N ARG A 281 -5.03 -12.00 -12.40
CA ARG A 281 -4.57 -11.45 -13.67
C ARG A 281 -5.61 -10.53 -14.34
N GLU A 282 -6.87 -10.86 -14.19
CA GLU A 282 -7.98 -10.13 -14.84
C GLU A 282 -8.60 -9.07 -13.94
N GLY A 283 -8.29 -9.10 -12.64
CA GLY A 283 -8.91 -8.19 -11.67
C GLY A 283 -10.40 -8.50 -11.44
N ARG A 284 -10.83 -9.76 -11.60
CA ARG A 284 -12.21 -10.17 -11.39
C ARG A 284 -12.38 -10.87 -10.05
N ILE A 285 -13.48 -10.57 -9.37
CA ILE A 285 -13.89 -11.20 -8.13
C ILE A 285 -15.27 -11.80 -8.33
N PHE A 286 -15.40 -13.09 -8.01
CA PHE A 286 -16.64 -13.86 -8.09
C PHE A 286 -17.16 -14.11 -6.68
N PHE A 287 -18.47 -14.05 -6.51
CA PHE A 287 -19.16 -14.31 -5.25
C PHE A 287 -20.01 -15.56 -5.35
N ARG A 288 -20.03 -16.37 -4.31
CA ARG A 288 -20.78 -17.60 -4.21
C ARG A 288 -21.83 -17.54 -3.10
N ASP A 289 -21.42 -17.74 -1.86
CA ASP A 289 -22.34 -17.89 -0.73
C ASP A 289 -22.57 -16.58 0.01
N LYS A 290 -21.54 -15.75 0.16
CA LYS A 290 -21.67 -14.37 0.63
C LYS A 290 -21.55 -13.42 -0.55
N PHE A 291 -22.61 -12.76 -0.87
CA PHE A 291 -22.66 -11.78 -1.96
C PHE A 291 -23.24 -10.46 -1.46
N PRO A 292 -22.82 -9.34 -2.05
CA PRO A 292 -23.32 -8.03 -1.66
C PRO A 292 -24.80 -7.88 -2.03
N TYR A 293 -25.49 -7.02 -1.31
CA TYR A 293 -26.82 -6.60 -1.70
C TYR A 293 -26.79 -6.03 -3.13
N ILE A 294 -27.75 -6.39 -3.95
CA ILE A 294 -27.81 -5.93 -5.35
C ILE A 294 -28.18 -4.45 -5.36
N HIS A 295 -27.17 -3.62 -5.31
CA HIS A 295 -27.30 -2.17 -5.26
C HIS A 295 -26.06 -1.49 -5.86
N LEU A 296 -26.20 -0.19 -6.16
CA LEU A 296 -25.07 0.64 -6.57
C LEU A 296 -24.06 0.72 -5.42
N ASN A 297 -22.75 0.62 -5.76
CA ASN A 297 -21.66 0.73 -4.82
C ASN A 297 -21.77 -0.24 -3.62
N SER A 298 -22.22 -1.45 -3.86
CA SER A 298 -22.43 -2.45 -2.81
C SER A 298 -21.20 -3.30 -2.50
N VAL A 299 -20.11 -3.12 -3.23
CA VAL A 299 -18.79 -3.71 -2.96
C VAL A 299 -17.76 -2.61 -2.82
N ARG A 300 -16.89 -2.77 -1.84
CA ARG A 300 -15.77 -1.90 -1.60
C ARG A 300 -14.49 -2.74 -1.45
N ALA A 301 -13.56 -2.58 -2.39
CA ALA A 301 -12.32 -3.34 -2.42
C ALA A 301 -11.13 -2.47 -2.02
N THR A 302 -10.23 -3.02 -1.18
CA THR A 302 -8.91 -2.47 -0.90
C THR A 302 -7.89 -3.54 -1.21
N TYR A 303 -6.94 -3.25 -2.10
CA TYR A 303 -6.04 -4.26 -2.63
C TYR A 303 -4.73 -3.68 -3.14
N TYR A 304 -3.71 -4.53 -3.24
CA TYR A 304 -2.50 -4.22 -3.99
C TYR A 304 -2.64 -4.72 -5.42
N ALA A 305 -2.45 -3.83 -6.41
CA ALA A 305 -2.22 -4.20 -7.80
C ALA A 305 -0.73 -4.14 -8.13
N GLY A 306 -0.32 -4.94 -9.12
CA GLY A 306 1.08 -5.08 -9.52
C GLY A 306 1.80 -6.20 -8.75
N ASP A 307 2.61 -6.97 -9.46
CA ASP A 307 3.35 -8.11 -8.91
C ASP A 307 4.78 -7.74 -8.45
N GLY A 308 5.22 -6.50 -8.76
CA GLY A 308 6.55 -6.00 -8.45
C GLY A 308 7.63 -6.49 -9.41
N ASN A 309 7.30 -7.34 -10.38
CA ASN A 309 8.24 -7.78 -11.41
C ASN A 309 8.16 -6.88 -12.64
N ILE A 310 9.08 -5.94 -12.76
CA ILE A 310 9.08 -4.94 -13.83
C ILE A 310 9.85 -5.48 -15.04
N PRO A 311 9.17 -5.69 -16.19
CA PRO A 311 9.84 -6.10 -17.42
C PRO A 311 10.87 -5.07 -17.88
N ALA A 312 12.02 -5.55 -18.40
CA ALA A 312 13.06 -4.66 -18.93
C ALA A 312 12.55 -3.69 -20.02
N THR A 313 11.57 -4.11 -20.81
CA THR A 313 10.93 -3.27 -21.83
C THR A 313 10.20 -2.07 -21.23
N ILE A 314 9.59 -2.24 -20.04
CA ILE A 314 8.91 -1.14 -19.33
C ILE A 314 9.95 -0.18 -18.75
N THR A 315 11.03 -0.71 -18.18
CA THR A 315 12.15 0.11 -17.70
C THR A 315 12.76 0.94 -18.84
N ASP A 316 13.01 0.34 -19.99
CA ASP A 316 13.56 1.02 -21.15
C ASP A 316 12.60 2.09 -21.69
N ALA A 317 11.32 1.76 -21.84
CA ALA A 317 10.31 2.72 -22.27
C ALA A 317 10.17 3.90 -21.30
N ALA A 318 10.12 3.63 -19.98
CA ALA A 318 10.05 4.68 -18.98
C ALA A 318 11.28 5.58 -19.02
N THR A 319 12.48 4.99 -19.13
CA THR A 319 13.74 5.76 -19.23
C THR A 319 13.73 6.69 -20.45
N LYS A 320 13.31 6.20 -21.61
CA LYS A 320 13.18 7.01 -22.85
C LYS A 320 12.15 8.13 -22.70
N LEU A 321 11.01 7.84 -22.09
CA LEU A 321 9.96 8.84 -21.86
C LEU A 321 10.44 9.95 -20.91
N VAL A 322 11.12 9.61 -19.82
CA VAL A 322 11.71 10.60 -18.91
C VAL A 322 12.75 11.44 -19.63
N ALA A 323 13.64 10.82 -20.41
CA ALA A 323 14.60 11.54 -21.23
C ALA A 323 13.93 12.50 -22.21
N CYS A 324 12.82 12.10 -22.85
CA CYS A 324 12.03 12.98 -23.70
C CYS A 324 11.45 14.18 -22.95
N GLU A 325 10.92 13.98 -21.73
CA GLU A 325 10.39 15.07 -20.91
C GLU A 325 11.47 16.07 -20.51
N ILE A 326 12.67 15.58 -20.13
CA ILE A 326 13.82 16.45 -19.82
C ILE A 326 14.22 17.26 -21.07
N LEU A 327 14.33 16.61 -22.24
CA LEU A 327 14.72 17.28 -23.49
C LEU A 327 13.69 18.30 -23.98
N ARG A 328 12.45 18.24 -23.50
CA ARG A 328 11.39 19.23 -23.77
C ARG A 328 11.40 20.42 -22.82
N SER A 329 12.06 20.30 -21.66
CA SER A 329 12.18 21.40 -20.74
C SER A 329 13.21 22.43 -21.24
N ASP A 330 13.02 23.70 -20.93
CA ASP A 330 13.97 24.75 -21.31
C ASP A 330 15.36 24.54 -20.66
N ASP A 331 15.39 23.84 -19.53
CA ASP A 331 16.62 23.50 -18.79
C ASP A 331 17.49 22.47 -19.52
N ALA A 332 16.90 21.63 -20.38
CA ALA A 332 17.65 20.64 -21.16
C ALA A 332 18.64 21.28 -22.16
N THR A 333 18.40 22.50 -22.56
CA THR A 333 19.28 23.24 -23.47
C THR A 333 20.64 23.51 -22.80
N VAL A 334 20.66 23.77 -21.51
CA VAL A 334 21.87 24.03 -20.72
C VAL A 334 22.69 22.75 -20.56
N LEU A 335 22.05 21.63 -20.27
CA LEU A 335 22.69 20.33 -20.10
C LEU A 335 23.49 19.87 -21.33
N ILE A 336 22.97 20.10 -22.53
CA ILE A 336 23.61 19.66 -23.77
C ILE A 336 24.78 20.58 -24.13
N THR A 337 24.71 21.84 -23.75
CA THR A 337 25.79 22.81 -23.99
C THR A 337 27.01 22.53 -23.11
N GLU A 338 26.82 22.14 -21.87
CA GLU A 338 27.89 21.84 -20.95
C GLU A 338 28.62 20.50 -21.25
N SER A 339 27.93 19.54 -21.86
CA SER A 339 28.51 18.24 -22.20
C SER A 339 29.38 18.25 -23.47
N GLY A 340 29.46 19.38 -24.17
CA GLY A 340 30.32 19.52 -25.37
C GLY A 340 29.89 18.70 -26.59
N ASN A 341 28.80 17.98 -26.54
CA ASN A 341 28.24 17.23 -27.65
C ASN A 341 27.29 18.12 -28.49
N GLN A 342 27.66 18.39 -29.73
CA GLN A 342 26.87 19.22 -30.66
C GLN A 342 25.62 18.51 -31.25
N ILE A 343 25.09 17.49 -30.60
CA ILE A 343 23.84 16.86 -31.06
C ILE A 343 22.69 17.80 -30.64
N SER A 344 21.90 18.25 -31.61
CA SER A 344 20.77 19.13 -31.32
C SER A 344 19.74 18.40 -30.42
N VAL A 345 19.16 19.13 -29.46
CA VAL A 345 18.08 18.62 -28.58
C VAL A 345 16.98 17.97 -29.41
N LYS A 346 16.66 18.55 -30.56
CA LYS A 346 15.64 18.05 -31.48
C LYS A 346 15.99 16.68 -32.05
N GLU A 347 17.24 16.46 -32.46
CA GLU A 347 17.68 15.18 -33.00
C GLU A 347 17.63 14.07 -31.96
N LYS A 348 18.10 14.33 -30.75
CA LYS A 348 17.99 13.36 -29.64
C LYS A 348 16.55 13.06 -29.28
N TYR A 349 15.69 14.05 -29.22
CA TYR A 349 14.25 13.88 -28.99
C TYR A 349 13.61 13.02 -30.08
N ASP A 350 13.89 13.28 -31.37
CA ASP A 350 13.32 12.52 -32.49
C ASP A 350 13.81 11.06 -32.51
N ILE A 351 15.06 10.80 -32.09
CA ILE A 351 15.61 9.45 -31.96
C ILE A 351 14.91 8.67 -30.83
N LEU A 352 14.66 9.31 -29.68
CA LEU A 352 14.05 8.65 -28.54
C LEU A 352 12.53 8.42 -28.69
N ARG A 353 11.90 9.18 -29.59
CA ARG A 353 10.45 9.07 -29.85
C ARG A 353 10.11 7.92 -30.81
N LYS A 354 11.04 7.46 -31.63
CA LYS A 354 10.89 6.30 -32.51
C LYS A 354 11.01 4.99 -31.75
#